data_a903eff4891f0c931a9aae707d663029
#
_entry.id   a903eff4891f0c931a9aae707d663029
#
_cell.length_a   1.000
_cell.length_b   1.000
_cell.length_c   1.000
_cell.angle_alpha   90.00
_cell.angle_beta   90.00
_cell.angle_gamma   90.00
#
_symmetry.space_group_name_H-M   'P 1'
#
loop_
_entity.id
_entity.type
_entity.pdbx_description
1 polymer ?
#
loop_
_entity_poly.entity_id
_entity_poly.type
_entity_poly.pdbx_seq_one_letter_code
_entity_poly.pdbx_strand_id
1 'polypeptide(L)'
;MEILDILILGSGPAALCLASELAKQDLKIKGISTKSPNKKWENTYGIWASELEELGLESLLSHRWSKTVSFFGNGENNKGNLPTKHNYDYGLINQQAFQNELLKKCKGIEWLN
;
A
#
# COMPACT_ATOMS: atom_id res chain seq x y z
N MET A 1 -12.12 -23.36 -21.16
CA MET A 1 -12.40 -22.46 -20.01
C MET A 1 -11.15 -22.35 -19.15
N GLU A 2 -10.74 -21.15 -18.85
CA GLU A 2 -9.60 -20.93 -17.96
C GLU A 2 -10.09 -20.87 -16.51
N ILE A 3 -9.42 -21.61 -15.64
CA ILE A 3 -9.70 -21.60 -14.21
C ILE A 3 -8.55 -20.88 -13.52
N LEU A 4 -8.86 -19.85 -12.77
CA LEU A 4 -7.91 -19.09 -11.98
C LEU A 4 -7.90 -19.58 -10.55
N ASP A 5 -6.74 -19.54 -9.92
CA ASP A 5 -6.64 -19.74 -8.48
C ASP A 5 -7.07 -18.48 -7.74
N ILE A 6 -6.67 -17.31 -8.25
CA ILE A 6 -6.96 -16.02 -7.62
C ILE A 6 -7.30 -14.97 -8.67
N LEU A 7 -8.32 -14.19 -8.38
CA LEU A 7 -8.68 -13.00 -9.14
C LEU A 7 -8.56 -11.78 -8.22
N ILE A 8 -7.73 -10.82 -8.61
CA ILE A 8 -7.51 -9.59 -7.83
C ILE A 8 -8.35 -8.48 -8.45
N LEU A 9 -9.15 -7.81 -7.64
CA LEU A 9 -9.97 -6.68 -8.08
C LEU A 9 -9.31 -5.37 -7.64
N GLY A 10 -8.87 -4.59 -8.62
CA GLY A 10 -8.21 -3.32 -8.39
C GLY A 10 -6.76 -3.30 -8.85
N SER A 11 -6.17 -2.12 -8.91
CA SER A 11 -4.77 -1.91 -9.31
C SER A 11 -4.08 -0.83 -8.46
N GLY A 12 -4.62 -0.58 -7.27
CA GLY A 12 -4.02 0.35 -6.32
C GLY A 12 -2.89 -0.29 -5.51
N PRO A 13 -2.36 0.43 -4.51
CA PRO A 13 -1.23 -0.07 -3.72
C PRO A 13 -1.49 -1.41 -3.05
N ALA A 14 -2.66 -1.59 -2.42
CA ALA A 14 -2.98 -2.84 -1.75
C ALA A 14 -3.06 -4.02 -2.73
N ALA A 15 -3.70 -3.80 -3.88
CA ALA A 15 -3.82 -4.83 -4.90
C ALA A 15 -2.45 -5.24 -5.46
N LEU A 16 -1.58 -4.28 -5.75
CA LEU A 16 -0.25 -4.57 -6.26
C LEU A 16 0.67 -5.20 -5.20
N CYS A 17 0.53 -4.80 -3.94
CA CYS A 17 1.26 -5.46 -2.85
C CYS A 17 0.88 -6.93 -2.73
N LEU A 18 -0.41 -7.21 -2.73
CA LEU A 18 -0.91 -8.59 -2.68
C LEU A 18 -0.43 -9.38 -3.89
N ALA A 19 -0.60 -8.82 -5.08
CA ALA A 19 -0.18 -9.45 -6.33
C ALA A 19 1.31 -9.77 -6.32
N SER A 20 2.14 -8.84 -5.84
CA SER A 20 3.59 -9.02 -5.80
C SER A 20 4.00 -10.18 -4.89
N GLU A 21 3.31 -10.37 -3.78
CA GLU A 21 3.56 -11.50 -2.89
C GLU A 21 3.04 -12.82 -3.46
N LEU A 22 1.84 -12.81 -4.04
CA LEU A 22 1.25 -13.99 -4.64
C LEU A 22 1.99 -14.45 -5.90
N ALA A 23 2.64 -13.52 -6.62
CA ALA A 23 3.42 -13.83 -7.81
C ALA A 23 4.60 -14.74 -7.53
N LYS A 24 5.04 -14.83 -6.28
CA LYS A 24 6.10 -15.74 -5.85
C LYS A 24 5.63 -17.20 -5.75
N GLN A 25 4.33 -17.41 -5.79
CA GLN A 25 3.72 -18.71 -5.67
C GLN A 25 3.39 -19.28 -7.06
N ASP A 26 3.26 -20.60 -7.14
CA ASP A 26 2.83 -21.27 -8.37
C ASP A 26 1.30 -21.27 -8.45
N LEU A 27 0.74 -20.10 -8.75
CA LEU A 27 -0.70 -19.85 -8.81
C LEU A 27 -1.08 -19.17 -10.11
N LYS A 28 -2.26 -19.47 -10.63
CA LYS A 28 -2.83 -18.78 -11.77
C LYS A 28 -3.59 -17.55 -11.29
N ILE A 29 -3.01 -16.38 -11.54
CA ILE A 29 -3.52 -15.11 -11.02
C ILE A 29 -3.79 -14.16 -12.18
N LYS A 30 -4.93 -13.50 -12.14
CA LYS A 30 -5.24 -12.35 -12.99
C LYS A 30 -5.80 -11.22 -12.16
N GLY A 31 -5.68 -10.00 -12.68
CA GLY A 31 -6.29 -8.83 -12.09
C GLY A 31 -7.36 -8.24 -12.98
N ILE A 32 -8.34 -7.59 -12.39
CA ILE A 32 -9.34 -6.78 -13.10
C ILE A 32 -9.37 -5.41 -12.45
N SER A 33 -9.30 -4.36 -13.26
CA SER A 33 -9.39 -3.01 -12.75
C SER A 33 -9.82 -2.05 -13.86
N THR A 34 -10.48 -0.96 -13.47
CA THR A 34 -10.88 0.09 -14.40
C THR A 34 -9.70 0.90 -14.92
N LYS A 35 -8.57 0.84 -14.23
CA LYS A 35 -7.34 1.53 -14.62
C LYS A 35 -6.22 0.51 -14.78
N SER A 36 -5.36 0.71 -15.76
CA SER A 36 -4.17 -0.11 -15.91
C SER A 36 -3.30 -0.04 -14.65
N PRO A 37 -2.67 -1.14 -14.23
CA PRO A 37 -1.75 -1.11 -13.09
C PRO A 37 -0.52 -0.22 -13.32
N ASN A 38 -0.22 0.10 -14.58
CA ASN A 38 0.87 1.02 -14.95
C ASN A 38 0.48 2.48 -14.83
N LYS A 39 -0.82 2.78 -14.70
CA LYS A 39 -1.27 4.15 -14.57
C LYS A 39 -0.84 4.72 -13.22
N LYS A 40 -0.22 5.90 -13.27
CA LYS A 40 0.22 6.59 -12.05
C LYS A 40 -0.93 6.78 -11.07
N TRP A 41 -0.70 6.43 -9.82
CA TRP A 41 -1.68 6.67 -8.76
C TRP A 41 -1.83 8.17 -8.51
N GLU A 42 -3.06 8.61 -8.31
CA GLU A 42 -3.36 10.02 -8.10
C GLU A 42 -3.27 10.44 -6.64
N ASN A 43 -3.46 9.49 -5.74
CA ASN A 43 -3.51 9.76 -4.30
C ASN A 43 -2.13 9.73 -3.66
N THR A 44 -1.99 10.50 -2.60
CA THR A 44 -0.83 10.44 -1.72
C THR A 44 -1.09 9.37 -0.67
N TYR A 45 -0.09 8.55 -0.39
CA TYR A 45 -0.20 7.46 0.57
C TYR A 45 0.80 7.61 1.70
N GLY A 46 0.31 7.42 2.91
CA GLY A 46 1.14 7.37 4.10
C GLY A 46 0.98 6.03 4.81
N ILE A 47 1.96 5.68 5.62
CA ILE A 47 2.01 4.42 6.32
C ILE A 47 2.89 4.57 7.58
N TRP A 48 2.65 3.74 8.58
CA TRP A 48 3.61 3.63 9.67
C TRP A 48 4.92 3.06 9.11
N ALA A 49 6.02 3.78 9.33
CA ALA A 49 7.30 3.41 8.72
C ALA A 49 7.74 1.98 9.07
N SER A 50 7.40 1.52 10.27
CA SER A 50 7.71 0.16 10.72
C SER A 50 7.11 -0.92 9.83
N GLU A 51 5.95 -0.67 9.22
CA GLU A 51 5.31 -1.64 8.32
C GLU A 51 6.12 -1.85 7.04
N LEU A 52 6.71 -0.79 6.50
CA LEU A 52 7.61 -0.92 5.35
C LEU A 52 8.98 -1.49 5.74
N GLU A 53 9.46 -1.17 6.94
CA GLU A 53 10.71 -1.73 7.45
C GLU A 53 10.65 -3.25 7.56
N GLU A 54 9.51 -3.78 8.01
CA GLU A 54 9.30 -5.24 8.09
C GLU A 54 9.36 -5.91 6.73
N LEU A 55 9.00 -5.19 5.67
CA LEU A 55 9.04 -5.69 4.29
C LEU A 55 10.37 -5.39 3.58
N GLY A 56 11.29 -4.69 4.25
CA GLY A 56 12.54 -4.26 3.62
C GLY A 56 12.34 -3.18 2.57
N LEU A 57 11.25 -2.41 2.65
CA LEU A 57 10.85 -1.41 1.66
C LEU A 57 10.94 0.03 2.18
N GLU A 58 11.63 0.25 3.30
CA GLU A 58 11.75 1.58 3.93
C GLU A 58 12.43 2.60 3.01
N SER A 59 13.24 2.15 2.06
CA SER A 59 13.87 3.05 1.07
C SER A 59 12.84 3.71 0.14
N LEU A 60 11.61 3.20 0.11
CA LEU A 60 10.54 3.75 -0.71
C LEU A 60 9.76 4.87 0.01
N LEU A 61 10.15 5.21 1.22
CA LEU A 61 9.62 6.38 1.92
C LEU A 61 10.35 7.63 1.43
N SER A 62 9.59 8.64 1.01
CA SER A 62 10.16 9.93 0.60
C SER A 62 10.35 10.86 1.79
N HIS A 63 9.63 10.63 2.87
CA HIS A 63 9.75 11.41 4.09
C HIS A 63 9.26 10.62 5.31
N ARG A 64 9.79 10.92 6.48
CA ARG A 64 9.37 10.34 7.76
C ARG A 64 9.16 11.46 8.78
N TRP A 65 8.15 11.27 9.60
CA TRP A 65 7.88 12.16 10.74
C TRP A 65 7.96 11.34 12.02
N SER A 66 8.75 11.82 12.97
CA SER A 66 8.74 11.35 14.34
C SER A 66 7.77 12.21 15.16
N LYS A 67 7.52 11.82 16.40
CA LYS A 67 6.65 12.57 17.32
C LYS A 67 5.24 12.76 16.78
N THR A 68 4.67 11.70 16.26
CA THR A 68 3.32 11.71 15.69
C THR A 68 2.26 11.74 16.78
N VAL A 69 1.18 12.49 16.54
CA VAL A 69 0.04 12.57 17.47
C VAL A 69 -1.27 12.46 16.71
N SER A 70 -2.31 12.00 17.39
CA SER A 70 -3.67 11.98 16.84
C SER A 70 -4.63 12.70 17.79
N PHE A 71 -5.65 13.31 17.22
CA PHE A 71 -6.75 13.93 17.94
C PHE A 71 -8.04 13.28 17.47
N PHE A 72 -8.85 12.79 18.43
CA PHE A 72 -10.05 12.02 18.09
C PHE A 72 -11.34 12.84 18.23
N GLY A 73 -11.24 14.16 18.27
CA GLY A 73 -12.41 15.04 18.31
C GLY A 73 -12.99 15.19 19.72
N ASN A 74 -14.22 15.69 19.80
CA ASN A 74 -14.90 15.99 21.07
C ASN A 74 -15.48 14.72 21.69
N GLY A 75 -14.71 14.05 22.54
CA GLY A 75 -15.23 12.99 23.40
C GLY A 75 -15.84 13.54 24.67
N GLU A 76 -16.46 12.67 25.47
CA GLU A 76 -16.88 13.04 26.82
C GLU A 76 -15.68 13.56 27.63
N ASN A 77 -15.90 14.61 28.41
CA ASN A 77 -14.87 15.24 29.23
C ASN A 77 -13.68 15.82 28.43
N ASN A 78 -13.92 16.21 27.17
CA ASN A 78 -12.91 16.80 26.29
C ASN A 78 -11.69 15.90 26.01
N LYS A 79 -11.80 14.61 26.25
CA LYS A 79 -10.70 13.66 26.00
C LYS A 79 -10.24 13.64 24.55
N GLY A 80 -11.17 13.90 23.61
CA GLY A 80 -10.85 13.97 22.19
C GLY A 80 -10.04 15.18 21.78
N ASN A 81 -9.91 16.20 22.66
CA ASN A 81 -9.10 17.40 22.42
C ASN A 81 -7.66 17.23 22.87
N LEU A 82 -7.34 16.13 23.54
CA LEU A 82 -5.99 15.84 23.98
C LEU A 82 -5.27 15.01 22.91
N PRO A 83 -4.00 15.33 22.59
CA PRO A 83 -3.25 14.54 21.64
C PRO A 83 -2.96 13.14 22.19
N THR A 84 -3.13 12.13 21.34
CA THR A 84 -2.64 10.79 21.59
C THR A 84 -1.28 10.67 20.92
N LYS A 85 -0.23 10.47 21.69
CA LYS A 85 1.12 10.31 21.17
C LYS A 85 1.33 8.88 20.65
N HIS A 86 2.01 8.78 19.54
CA HIS A 86 2.38 7.51 18.95
C HIS A 86 3.90 7.33 19.00
N ASN A 87 4.33 6.10 19.29
CA ASN A 87 5.75 5.74 19.37
C ASN A 87 6.31 5.24 18.02
N TYR A 88 5.62 5.58 16.93
CA TYR A 88 5.99 5.13 15.60
C TYR A 88 6.21 6.32 14.68
N ASP A 89 7.18 6.19 13.79
CA ASP A 89 7.33 7.15 12.71
C ASP A 89 6.25 6.93 11.66
N TYR A 90 5.68 8.04 11.17
CA TYR A 90 4.76 8.01 10.04
C TYR A 90 5.54 8.36 8.78
N GLY A 91 5.29 7.65 7.69
CA GLY A 91 6.03 7.82 6.46
C GLY A 91 5.15 8.23 5.30
N LEU A 92 5.71 9.07 4.43
CA LEU A 92 5.12 9.39 3.14
C LEU A 92 5.75 8.46 2.10
N ILE A 93 4.93 7.69 1.42
CA ILE A 93 5.39 6.76 0.39
C ILE A 93 5.73 7.55 -0.88
N ASN A 94 6.90 7.26 -1.45
CA ASN A 94 7.20 7.70 -2.81
C ASN A 94 6.36 6.86 -3.77
N GLN A 95 5.25 7.41 -4.21
CA GLN A 95 4.25 6.71 -5.04
C GLN A 95 4.88 6.02 -6.25
N GLN A 96 5.66 6.76 -7.01
CA GLN A 96 6.20 6.26 -8.28
C GLN A 96 7.21 5.14 -8.05
N ALA A 97 8.10 5.33 -7.08
CA ALA A 97 9.10 4.31 -6.74
C ALA A 97 8.44 3.04 -6.21
N PHE A 98 7.42 3.20 -5.36
CA PHE A 98 6.69 2.08 -4.79
C PHE A 98 5.92 1.31 -5.86
N GLN A 99 5.19 2.03 -6.72
CA GLN A 99 4.46 1.41 -7.82
C GLN A 99 5.40 0.66 -8.76
N ASN A 100 6.52 1.27 -9.13
CA ASN A 100 7.51 0.64 -10.02
C ASN A 100 8.08 -0.64 -9.40
N GLU A 101 8.39 -0.62 -8.11
CA GLU A 101 8.92 -1.79 -7.41
C GLU A 101 7.90 -2.93 -7.39
N LEU A 102 6.63 -2.62 -7.10
CA LEU A 102 5.58 -3.63 -7.08
C LEU A 102 5.30 -4.18 -8.47
N LEU A 103 5.31 -3.34 -9.50
CA LEU A 103 5.10 -3.78 -10.88
C LEU A 103 6.18 -4.75 -11.36
N LYS A 104 7.42 -4.53 -10.96
CA LYS A 104 8.51 -5.47 -11.26
C LYS A 104 8.23 -6.85 -10.71
N LYS A 105 7.65 -6.91 -9.51
CA LYS A 105 7.33 -8.17 -8.81
C LYS A 105 6.06 -8.82 -9.34
N CYS A 106 5.23 -8.08 -10.06
CA CYS A 106 3.97 -8.57 -10.63
C CYS A 106 4.10 -9.06 -12.07
N LYS A 107 5.31 -9.23 -12.58
CA LYS A 107 5.53 -9.72 -13.95
C LYS A 107 4.84 -11.09 -14.12
N GLY A 108 4.14 -11.25 -15.23
CA GLY A 108 3.40 -12.47 -15.50
C GLY A 108 1.94 -12.45 -15.06
N ILE A 109 1.52 -11.45 -14.31
CA ILE A 109 0.12 -11.27 -13.95
C ILE A 109 -0.53 -10.35 -14.99
N GLU A 110 -1.54 -10.84 -15.69
CA GLU A 110 -2.31 -10.07 -16.65
C GLU A 110 -3.41 -9.30 -15.94
N TRP A 111 -3.55 -8.02 -16.27
CA TRP A 111 -4.65 -7.18 -15.80
C TRP A 111 -5.62 -6.93 -16.94
N LEU A 112 -6.90 -7.20 -16.66
CA LEU A 112 -8.00 -6.98 -17.58
C LEU A 112 -8.78 -5.73 -17.18
N ASN A 113 -9.32 -5.06 -18.15
CA ASN A 113 -10.21 -3.91 -17.92
C ASN A 113 -11.67 -4.34 -17.81
#